data_beef42ca74fdaf53454d92c5ec1ce4fe
#
_entry.id   beef42ca74fdaf53454d92c5ec1ce4fe
#
_cell.length_a   1.000
_cell.length_b   1.000
_cell.length_c   1.000
_cell.angle_alpha   90.00
_cell.angle_beta   90.00
_cell.angle_gamma   90.00
#
_symmetry.space_group_name_H-M   'P 1'
#
loop_
_entity.id
_entity.type
_entity.pdbx_description
1 polymer ?
#
loop_
_entity_poly.entity_id
_entity_poly.type
_entity_poly.pdbx_seq_one_letter_code
_entity_poly.pdbx_strand_id
1 'polypeptide(L)'
;MDVKSAFLNGDLEEEVYIEQPDGFILGNDPNLVCRLKKALYGLKQAPRAWYYRLDKYLHQQGFSKGSADSNLYIKIENDKLLILVVYVDDIIFGSNEESMSQSFALVMQKEFEMSLLGELTYFLGLQIQQNEGGIFLSQTKYLKQILKKYGMEDAKPVCTPMVTGCSLNANDESAAVHQPTYISMIGSLLYLTGTRLDIMHAVGKVGRFQANPKETHLQALKRIFK
;
A
#
# COMPACT_ATOMS: atom_id res chain seq x y z
N MET A 1 4.02 -13.59 -1.36
CA MET A 1 3.84 -14.35 -0.09
C MET A 1 3.20 -13.40 0.91
N ASP A 2 2.35 -13.90 1.78
CA ASP A 2 1.67 -13.14 2.83
C ASP A 2 1.98 -13.78 4.19
N VAL A 3 2.50 -13.00 5.15
CA VAL A 3 2.88 -13.48 6.48
C VAL A 3 1.70 -13.33 7.42
N LYS A 4 1.17 -14.46 7.89
CA LYS A 4 0.07 -14.44 8.84
C LYS A 4 0.53 -13.87 10.18
N SER A 5 -0.29 -12.94 10.71
CA SER A 5 -0.01 -12.30 12.00
C SER A 5 1.43 -11.79 12.13
N ALA A 6 1.94 -11.12 11.10
CA ALA A 6 3.33 -10.68 10.97
C ALA A 6 3.87 -10.03 12.24
N PHE A 7 3.11 -9.14 12.86
CA PHE A 7 3.53 -8.41 14.08
C PHE A 7 3.77 -9.33 15.28
N LEU A 8 3.05 -10.45 15.39
CA LEU A 8 3.27 -11.43 16.50
C LEU A 8 4.64 -12.12 16.43
N ASN A 9 5.35 -12.00 15.30
CA ASN A 9 6.72 -12.48 15.16
C ASN A 9 7.75 -11.52 15.74
N GLY A 10 7.40 -10.24 15.95
CA GLY A 10 8.30 -9.23 16.51
C GLY A 10 8.35 -9.27 18.03
N ASP A 11 9.54 -9.29 18.60
CA ASP A 11 9.74 -9.15 20.04
C ASP A 11 9.70 -7.67 20.44
N LEU A 12 9.07 -7.37 21.57
CA LEU A 12 9.04 -6.02 22.13
C LEU A 12 10.22 -5.82 23.07
N GLU A 13 10.99 -4.76 22.86
CA GLU A 13 12.04 -4.31 23.78
C GLU A 13 11.47 -3.43 24.90
N GLU A 14 10.38 -2.73 24.60
CA GLU A 14 9.71 -1.82 25.53
C GLU A 14 8.70 -2.57 26.40
N GLU A 15 8.48 -2.08 27.63
CA GLU A 15 7.42 -2.55 28.48
C GLU A 15 6.07 -2.00 28.02
N VAL A 16 5.23 -2.88 27.51
CA VAL A 16 3.88 -2.57 27.04
C VAL A 16 2.87 -3.42 27.80
N TYR A 17 1.87 -2.77 28.36
CA TYR A 17 0.79 -3.39 29.10
C TYR A 17 -0.54 -3.13 28.39
N ILE A 18 -1.40 -4.15 28.38
CA ILE A 18 -2.77 -4.06 27.86
C ILE A 18 -3.75 -4.58 28.91
N GLU A 19 -4.98 -4.15 28.83
CA GLU A 19 -6.07 -4.70 29.61
C GLU A 19 -6.27 -6.18 29.26
N GLN A 20 -6.75 -6.96 30.21
CA GLN A 20 -7.09 -8.36 29.96
C GLN A 20 -8.23 -8.44 28.94
N PRO A 21 -8.13 -9.30 27.90
CA PRO A 21 -9.21 -9.46 26.95
C PRO A 21 -10.50 -9.98 27.61
N ASP A 22 -11.64 -9.56 27.12
CA ASP A 22 -12.94 -10.04 27.60
C ASP A 22 -13.01 -11.57 27.54
N GLY A 23 -13.46 -12.18 28.62
CA GLY A 23 -13.53 -13.63 28.77
C GLY A 23 -12.21 -14.33 29.19
N PHE A 24 -11.11 -13.59 29.35
CA PHE A 24 -9.81 -14.10 29.79
C PHE A 24 -9.30 -13.41 31.06
N ILE A 25 -10.22 -13.03 31.97
CA ILE A 25 -9.87 -12.38 33.23
C ILE A 25 -9.28 -13.42 34.18
N LEU A 26 -8.01 -13.26 34.52
CA LEU A 26 -7.30 -14.16 35.49
C LEU A 26 -7.64 -13.76 36.92
N GLY A 27 -7.94 -14.78 37.73
CA GLY A 27 -8.11 -14.61 39.18
C GLY A 27 -9.28 -13.74 39.63
N ASN A 28 -10.27 -13.46 38.79
CA ASN A 28 -11.38 -12.54 39.04
C ASN A 28 -10.96 -11.10 39.43
N ASP A 29 -9.73 -10.70 39.14
CA ASP A 29 -9.26 -9.35 39.39
C ASP A 29 -9.20 -8.57 38.04
N PRO A 30 -10.15 -7.63 37.80
CA PRO A 30 -10.20 -6.85 36.60
C PRO A 30 -9.07 -5.81 36.50
N ASN A 31 -8.34 -5.54 37.58
CA ASN A 31 -7.24 -4.56 37.58
C ASN A 31 -5.90 -5.14 37.12
N LEU A 32 -5.80 -6.46 36.98
CA LEU A 32 -4.60 -7.08 36.43
C LEU A 32 -4.48 -6.76 34.95
N VAL A 33 -3.27 -6.46 34.52
CA VAL A 33 -2.93 -6.16 33.12
C VAL A 33 -1.99 -7.22 32.57
N CYS A 34 -2.04 -7.40 31.24
CA CYS A 34 -1.13 -8.31 30.54
C CYS A 34 0.11 -7.55 30.06
N ARG A 35 1.30 -7.98 30.48
CA ARG A 35 2.56 -7.51 29.90
C ARG A 35 2.81 -8.25 28.59
N LEU A 36 2.94 -7.48 27.50
CA LEU A 36 3.20 -8.05 26.18
C LEU A 36 4.68 -8.45 26.05
N LYS A 37 4.92 -9.63 25.48
CA LYS A 37 6.24 -10.10 25.03
C LYS A 37 6.43 -9.92 23.54
N LYS A 38 5.34 -10.02 22.78
CA LYS A 38 5.30 -9.91 21.32
C LYS A 38 4.48 -8.69 20.91
N ALA A 39 4.82 -8.13 19.76
CA ALA A 39 4.08 -7.01 19.19
C ALA A 39 2.68 -7.44 18.76
N LEU A 40 1.71 -6.53 18.92
CA LEU A 40 0.33 -6.71 18.49
C LEU A 40 -0.02 -5.64 17.45
N TYR A 41 -0.97 -5.98 16.58
CA TYR A 41 -1.56 -5.01 15.65
C TYR A 41 -2.15 -3.82 16.41
N GLY A 42 -1.90 -2.60 15.92
CA GLY A 42 -2.33 -1.34 16.56
C GLY A 42 -1.28 -0.70 17.49
N LEU A 43 -0.26 -1.41 17.91
CA LEU A 43 0.85 -0.82 18.66
C LEU A 43 1.78 -0.01 17.73
N LYS A 44 2.22 1.16 18.17
CA LYS A 44 3.19 1.99 17.42
C LYS A 44 4.53 1.28 17.19
N GLN A 45 4.93 0.40 18.09
CA GLN A 45 6.18 -0.37 18.07
C GLN A 45 6.11 -1.58 17.14
N ALA A 46 4.90 -2.08 16.84
CA ALA A 46 4.72 -3.35 16.14
C ALA A 46 5.39 -3.41 14.75
N PRO A 47 5.26 -2.40 13.88
CA PRO A 47 5.93 -2.42 12.58
C PRO A 47 7.45 -2.49 12.70
N ARG A 48 8.04 -1.76 13.67
CA ARG A 48 9.49 -1.76 13.91
C ARG A 48 9.98 -3.11 14.43
N ALA A 49 9.28 -3.71 15.39
CA ALA A 49 9.64 -5.00 15.96
C ALA A 49 9.59 -6.12 14.90
N TRP A 50 8.53 -6.15 14.09
CA TRP A 50 8.41 -7.08 12.98
C TRP A 50 9.50 -6.88 11.92
N TYR A 51 9.71 -5.64 11.47
CA TYR A 51 10.72 -5.33 10.48
C TYR A 51 12.12 -5.74 10.94
N TYR A 52 12.47 -5.47 12.19
CA TYR A 52 13.75 -5.88 12.77
C TYR A 52 13.92 -7.41 12.76
N ARG A 53 12.86 -8.15 13.13
CA ARG A 53 12.87 -9.63 13.13
C ARG A 53 13.08 -10.19 11.72
N LEU A 54 12.35 -9.66 10.75
CA LEU A 54 12.46 -10.08 9.35
C LEU A 54 13.82 -9.70 8.75
N ASP A 55 14.27 -8.47 8.95
CA ASP A 55 15.55 -7.96 8.46
C ASP A 55 16.72 -8.82 8.96
N LYS A 56 16.75 -9.11 10.26
CA LYS A 56 17.75 -9.99 10.86
C LYS A 56 17.74 -11.39 10.22
N TYR A 57 16.58 -11.95 9.99
CA TYR A 57 16.46 -13.25 9.35
C TYR A 57 16.94 -13.24 7.90
N LEU A 58 16.53 -12.25 7.12
CA LEU A 58 16.96 -12.12 5.72
C LEU A 58 18.49 -11.96 5.59
N HIS A 59 19.13 -11.19 6.49
CA HIS A 59 20.59 -11.10 6.52
C HIS A 59 21.25 -12.45 6.84
N GLN A 60 20.68 -13.24 7.76
CA GLN A 60 21.18 -14.59 8.06
C GLN A 60 21.03 -15.54 6.87
N GLN A 61 20.05 -15.29 5.98
CA GLN A 61 19.88 -16.04 4.72
C GLN A 61 20.77 -15.50 3.57
N GLY A 62 21.67 -14.55 3.85
CA GLY A 62 22.63 -14.01 2.88
C GLY A 62 22.09 -12.89 2.00
N PHE A 63 20.97 -12.26 2.37
CA PHE A 63 20.46 -11.09 1.65
C PHE A 63 21.18 -9.82 2.08
N SER A 64 21.42 -8.94 1.11
CA SER A 64 21.89 -7.57 1.32
C SER A 64 20.74 -6.61 1.10
N LYS A 65 20.59 -5.61 1.97
CA LYS A 65 19.58 -4.57 1.85
C LYS A 65 19.97 -3.54 0.78
N GLY A 66 19.01 -3.07 0.01
CA GLY A 66 19.21 -1.99 -0.96
C GLY A 66 19.61 -0.69 -0.30
N SER A 67 20.55 0.03 -0.90
CA SER A 67 21.04 1.32 -0.37
C SER A 67 20.04 2.46 -0.59
N ALA A 68 19.28 2.43 -1.68
CA ALA A 68 18.28 3.45 -2.04
C ALA A 68 16.88 3.15 -1.46
N ASP A 69 16.55 1.88 -1.27
CA ASP A 69 15.27 1.43 -0.71
C ASP A 69 15.52 0.37 0.34
N SER A 70 15.19 0.68 1.58
CA SER A 70 15.37 -0.21 2.73
C SER A 70 14.42 -1.43 2.71
N ASN A 71 13.39 -1.42 1.89
CA ASN A 71 12.45 -2.54 1.73
C ASN A 71 12.88 -3.52 0.64
N LEU A 72 13.89 -3.15 -0.14
CA LEU A 72 14.49 -3.99 -1.18
C LEU A 72 15.62 -4.83 -0.59
N TYR A 73 15.61 -6.13 -0.88
CA TYR A 73 16.67 -7.06 -0.52
C TYR A 73 17.13 -7.83 -1.74
N ILE A 74 18.43 -8.08 -1.83
CA ILE A 74 19.06 -8.70 -2.98
C ILE A 74 20.00 -9.81 -2.48
N LYS A 75 19.93 -10.96 -3.12
CA LYS A 75 20.87 -12.07 -2.94
C LYS A 75 21.41 -12.49 -4.29
N ILE A 76 22.74 -12.63 -4.38
CA ILE A 76 23.45 -13.08 -5.58
C ILE A 76 24.27 -14.29 -5.21
N GLU A 77 24.07 -15.40 -5.91
CA GLU A 77 24.84 -16.66 -5.75
C GLU A 77 25.14 -17.25 -7.13
N ASN A 78 26.42 -17.37 -7.49
CA ASN A 78 26.85 -17.99 -8.77
C ASN A 78 26.11 -17.42 -9.99
N ASP A 79 26.10 -16.09 -10.15
CA ASP A 79 25.39 -15.33 -11.19
C ASP A 79 23.87 -15.47 -11.20
N LYS A 80 23.29 -16.13 -10.20
CA LYS A 80 21.85 -16.17 -9.97
C LYS A 80 21.46 -15.02 -9.04
N LEU A 81 20.39 -14.33 -9.44
CA LEU A 81 19.88 -13.16 -8.74
C LEU A 81 18.50 -13.46 -8.15
N LEU A 82 18.31 -13.22 -6.87
CA LEU A 82 17.02 -13.20 -6.20
C LEU A 82 16.79 -11.81 -5.61
N ILE A 83 15.69 -11.18 -5.99
CA ILE A 83 15.25 -9.88 -5.50
C ILE A 83 13.97 -10.08 -4.71
N LEU A 84 13.85 -9.41 -3.58
CA LEU A 84 12.61 -9.35 -2.83
C LEU A 84 12.32 -7.92 -2.35
N VAL A 85 11.02 -7.59 -2.29
CA VAL A 85 10.50 -6.34 -1.77
C VAL A 85 9.52 -6.67 -0.66
N VAL A 86 9.73 -6.04 0.49
CA VAL A 86 8.91 -6.22 1.69
C VAL A 86 7.95 -5.05 1.86
N TYR A 87 6.67 -5.34 2.03
CA TYR A 87 5.67 -4.34 2.38
C TYR A 87 4.82 -4.85 3.54
N VAL A 88 5.24 -4.56 4.76
CA VAL A 88 4.66 -5.02 6.04
C VAL A 88 4.63 -6.56 6.12
N ASP A 89 3.50 -7.19 5.82
CA ASP A 89 3.25 -8.63 5.80
C ASP A 89 3.35 -9.25 4.39
N ASP A 90 3.28 -8.41 3.37
CA ASP A 90 3.44 -8.83 1.98
C ASP A 90 4.91 -8.88 1.55
N ILE A 91 5.33 -10.00 0.96
CA ILE A 91 6.67 -10.17 0.37
C ILE A 91 6.51 -10.56 -1.09
N ILE A 92 7.00 -9.70 -1.99
CA ILE A 92 7.17 -10.02 -3.41
C ILE A 92 8.61 -10.44 -3.62
N PHE A 93 8.82 -11.48 -4.41
CA PHE A 93 10.15 -11.91 -4.80
C PHE A 93 10.15 -12.47 -6.21
N GLY A 94 11.30 -12.43 -6.82
CA GLY A 94 11.54 -13.00 -8.15
C GLY A 94 13.01 -13.25 -8.37
N SER A 95 13.30 -14.25 -9.18
CA SER A 95 14.66 -14.67 -9.52
C SER A 95 14.79 -14.94 -11.02
N ASN A 96 16.00 -14.83 -11.54
CA ASN A 96 16.35 -15.33 -12.87
C ASN A 96 16.50 -16.85 -12.90
N GLU A 97 16.38 -17.53 -11.75
CA GLU A 97 16.43 -19.00 -11.62
C GLU A 97 15.29 -19.49 -10.74
N GLU A 98 14.37 -20.26 -11.28
CA GLU A 98 13.16 -20.72 -10.58
C GLU A 98 13.47 -21.51 -9.30
N SER A 99 14.49 -22.36 -9.34
CA SER A 99 14.92 -23.17 -8.19
C SER A 99 15.29 -22.30 -6.98
N MET A 100 15.83 -21.11 -7.20
CA MET A 100 16.19 -20.16 -6.17
C MET A 100 14.96 -19.55 -5.51
N SER A 101 13.93 -19.19 -6.30
CA SER A 101 12.64 -18.73 -5.81
C SER A 101 11.92 -19.79 -4.98
N GLN A 102 11.91 -21.04 -5.45
CA GLN A 102 11.30 -22.18 -4.74
C GLN A 102 12.01 -22.45 -3.41
N SER A 103 13.33 -22.47 -3.42
CA SER A 103 14.14 -22.67 -2.21
C SER A 103 13.90 -21.58 -1.18
N PHE A 104 13.84 -20.32 -1.63
CA PHE A 104 13.51 -19.17 -0.76
C PHE A 104 12.11 -19.31 -0.14
N ALA A 105 11.11 -19.68 -0.93
CA ALA A 105 9.75 -19.88 -0.43
C ALA A 105 9.70 -20.93 0.69
N LEU A 106 10.40 -22.06 0.51
CA LEU A 106 10.46 -23.11 1.53
C LEU A 106 11.17 -22.66 2.81
N VAL A 107 12.25 -21.90 2.69
CA VAL A 107 13.00 -21.37 3.85
C VAL A 107 12.14 -20.39 4.63
N MET A 108 11.43 -19.50 3.96
CA MET A 108 10.53 -18.54 4.60
C MET A 108 9.33 -19.22 5.30
N GLN A 109 8.74 -20.23 4.66
CA GLN A 109 7.62 -21.00 5.26
C GLN A 109 8.01 -21.85 6.46
N LYS A 110 9.29 -22.21 6.59
CA LYS A 110 9.78 -22.90 7.80
C LYS A 110 9.94 -21.95 8.99
N GLU A 111 10.24 -20.70 8.74
CA GLU A 111 10.50 -19.69 9.76
C GLU A 111 9.24 -18.94 10.19
N PHE A 112 8.37 -18.63 9.24
CA PHE A 112 7.16 -17.85 9.46
C PHE A 112 5.92 -18.59 8.94
N GLU A 113 4.82 -18.46 9.67
CA GLU A 113 3.54 -18.93 9.15
C GLU A 113 3.09 -18.03 8.00
N MET A 114 3.15 -18.53 6.78
CA MET A 114 2.84 -17.73 5.60
C MET A 114 2.22 -18.52 4.46
N SER A 115 1.46 -17.81 3.64
CA SER A 115 0.83 -18.34 2.44
C SER A 115 1.64 -18.00 1.20
N LEU A 116 1.87 -19.00 0.35
CA LEU A 116 2.42 -18.78 -1.00
C LEU A 116 1.24 -18.54 -1.94
N LEU A 117 1.15 -17.33 -2.50
CA LEU A 117 0.03 -16.90 -3.34
C LEU A 117 0.23 -17.24 -4.84
N GLY A 118 1.37 -17.85 -5.18
CA GLY A 118 1.73 -18.13 -6.59
C GLY A 118 2.18 -16.87 -7.32
N GLU A 119 1.98 -16.87 -8.64
CA GLU A 119 2.29 -15.74 -9.50
C GLU A 119 1.47 -14.51 -9.10
N LEU A 120 2.13 -13.34 -9.09
CA LEU A 120 1.53 -12.12 -8.60
C LEU A 120 0.46 -11.59 -9.57
N THR A 121 -0.80 -11.60 -9.13
CA THR A 121 -1.95 -11.07 -9.89
C THR A 121 -2.53 -9.79 -9.30
N TYR A 122 -2.20 -9.52 -8.03
CA TYR A 122 -2.71 -8.35 -7.31
C TYR A 122 -1.73 -7.93 -6.21
N PHE A 123 -1.41 -6.63 -6.14
CA PHE A 123 -0.53 -6.08 -5.12
C PHE A 123 -0.83 -4.61 -4.83
N LEU A 124 -1.01 -4.27 -3.57
CA LEU A 124 -1.27 -2.89 -3.11
C LEU A 124 -2.36 -2.17 -3.92
N GLY A 125 -3.43 -2.88 -4.31
CA GLY A 125 -4.51 -2.31 -5.11
C GLY A 125 -4.27 -2.30 -6.63
N LEU A 126 -3.09 -2.69 -7.09
CA LEU A 126 -2.77 -2.87 -8.50
C LEU A 126 -3.13 -4.28 -8.97
N GLN A 127 -3.79 -4.38 -10.10
CA GLN A 127 -4.01 -5.63 -10.82
C GLN A 127 -2.82 -5.86 -11.77
N ILE A 128 -2.26 -7.05 -11.74
CA ILE A 128 -1.05 -7.41 -12.47
C ILE A 128 -1.38 -8.58 -13.39
N GLN A 129 -1.04 -8.44 -14.65
CA GLN A 129 -1.11 -9.50 -15.65
C GLN A 129 0.27 -9.69 -16.25
N GLN A 130 0.82 -10.90 -16.13
CA GLN A 130 2.11 -11.27 -16.71
C GLN A 130 1.85 -12.17 -17.92
N ASN A 131 2.55 -11.90 -18.99
CA ASN A 131 2.53 -12.71 -20.22
C ASN A 131 3.89 -12.61 -20.92
N GLU A 132 4.09 -13.39 -21.98
CA GLU A 132 5.35 -13.39 -22.75
C GLU A 132 5.72 -12.01 -23.33
N GLY A 133 4.75 -11.14 -23.58
CA GLY A 133 4.96 -9.77 -24.08
C GLY A 133 5.33 -8.74 -23.00
N GLY A 134 5.19 -9.11 -21.73
CA GLY A 134 5.52 -8.20 -20.62
C GLY A 134 4.55 -8.23 -19.44
N ILE A 135 4.63 -7.21 -18.61
CA ILE A 135 3.80 -7.05 -17.40
C ILE A 135 2.85 -5.87 -17.61
N PHE A 136 1.56 -6.14 -17.51
CA PHE A 136 0.51 -5.11 -17.58
C PHE A 136 -0.02 -4.79 -16.19
N LEU A 137 0.06 -3.51 -15.80
CA LEU A 137 -0.45 -3.01 -14.53
C LEU A 137 -1.74 -2.21 -14.75
N SER A 138 -2.77 -2.47 -13.95
CA SER A 138 -4.04 -1.74 -14.03
C SER A 138 -4.68 -1.53 -12.66
N GLN A 139 -5.58 -0.55 -12.58
CA GLN A 139 -6.39 -0.27 -11.39
C GLN A 139 -7.89 -0.29 -11.73
N THR A 140 -8.31 -1.17 -12.63
CA THR A 140 -9.69 -1.23 -13.13
C THR A 140 -10.72 -1.40 -12.01
N LYS A 141 -10.43 -2.26 -11.03
CA LYS A 141 -11.31 -2.49 -9.88
C LYS A 141 -11.41 -1.23 -9.01
N TYR A 142 -10.26 -0.61 -8.72
CA TYR A 142 -10.21 0.64 -7.97
C TYR A 142 -10.92 1.79 -8.68
N LEU A 143 -10.71 1.94 -9.98
CA LEU A 143 -11.39 2.94 -10.80
C LEU A 143 -12.91 2.83 -10.68
N LYS A 144 -13.47 1.63 -10.81
CA LYS A 144 -14.92 1.40 -10.63
C LYS A 144 -15.38 1.77 -9.22
N GLN A 145 -14.60 1.47 -8.19
CA GLN A 145 -14.94 1.82 -6.80
C GLN A 145 -14.99 3.33 -6.57
N ILE A 146 -14.02 4.10 -7.11
CA ILE A 146 -14.03 5.55 -6.93
C ILE A 146 -15.12 6.22 -7.75
N LEU A 147 -15.42 5.76 -8.97
CA LEU A 147 -16.54 6.25 -9.76
C LEU A 147 -17.87 6.06 -8.99
N LYS A 148 -18.08 4.89 -8.41
CA LYS A 148 -19.25 4.60 -7.56
C LYS A 148 -19.29 5.49 -6.33
N LYS A 149 -18.16 5.60 -5.62
CA LYS A 149 -18.03 6.41 -4.39
C LYS A 149 -18.44 7.87 -4.59
N TYR A 150 -18.15 8.43 -5.77
CA TYR A 150 -18.42 9.84 -6.07
C TYR A 150 -19.63 10.04 -6.99
N GLY A 151 -20.42 9.00 -7.27
CA GLY A 151 -21.61 9.09 -8.11
C GLY A 151 -21.32 9.48 -9.56
N MET A 152 -20.21 8.97 -10.10
CA MET A 152 -19.74 9.30 -11.45
C MET A 152 -19.82 8.12 -12.43
N GLU A 153 -20.48 7.00 -12.06
CA GLU A 153 -20.58 5.78 -12.88
C GLU A 153 -21.25 6.03 -14.23
N ASP A 154 -22.32 6.85 -14.23
CA ASP A 154 -23.11 7.16 -15.44
C ASP A 154 -22.65 8.46 -16.13
N ALA A 155 -21.52 9.01 -15.73
CA ALA A 155 -21.02 10.25 -16.30
C ALA A 155 -20.56 10.05 -17.76
N LYS A 156 -21.01 10.92 -18.66
CA LYS A 156 -20.59 10.86 -20.08
C LYS A 156 -19.08 11.05 -20.18
N PRO A 157 -18.35 10.15 -20.86
CA PRO A 157 -16.91 10.27 -21.06
C PRO A 157 -16.55 11.55 -21.82
N VAL A 158 -15.37 12.09 -21.51
CA VAL A 158 -14.78 13.24 -22.20
C VAL A 158 -13.39 12.90 -22.72
N CYS A 159 -12.99 13.49 -23.84
CA CYS A 159 -11.73 13.12 -24.50
C CYS A 159 -10.47 13.62 -23.77
N THR A 160 -10.58 14.63 -22.92
CA THR A 160 -9.41 15.24 -22.25
C THR A 160 -9.71 15.50 -20.78
N PRO A 161 -8.75 15.25 -19.87
CA PRO A 161 -8.95 15.46 -18.43
C PRO A 161 -9.10 16.93 -18.05
N MET A 162 -8.67 17.85 -18.92
CA MET A 162 -8.86 19.30 -18.75
C MET A 162 -9.29 19.95 -20.06
N VAL A 163 -10.05 21.04 -19.93
CA VAL A 163 -10.40 21.90 -21.10
C VAL A 163 -9.16 22.67 -21.55
N THR A 164 -8.92 22.74 -22.86
CA THR A 164 -7.84 23.56 -23.40
C THR A 164 -8.03 25.03 -22.99
N GLY A 165 -6.97 25.68 -22.53
CA GLY A 165 -7.02 27.05 -22.05
C GLY A 165 -7.69 27.24 -20.67
N CYS A 166 -8.03 26.15 -19.95
CA CYS A 166 -8.61 26.24 -18.62
C CYS A 166 -7.65 26.96 -17.64
N SER A 167 -8.05 28.14 -17.20
CA SER A 167 -7.36 28.90 -16.15
C SER A 167 -8.14 28.77 -14.85
N LEU A 168 -7.59 28.02 -13.89
CA LEU A 168 -8.11 27.95 -12.52
C LEU A 168 -7.41 28.99 -11.68
N ASN A 169 -8.17 29.74 -10.85
CA ASN A 169 -7.66 30.84 -10.05
C ASN A 169 -7.98 30.58 -8.56
N ALA A 170 -7.01 30.83 -7.68
CA ALA A 170 -7.20 30.73 -6.24
C ALA A 170 -8.20 31.79 -5.68
N ASN A 171 -8.30 32.95 -6.35
CA ASN A 171 -9.21 34.04 -6.01
C ASN A 171 -10.55 33.95 -6.75
N ASP A 172 -10.97 32.73 -7.12
CA ASP A 172 -12.27 32.51 -7.74
C ASP A 172 -13.41 32.88 -6.81
N GLU A 173 -14.38 33.66 -7.28
CA GLU A 173 -15.53 34.17 -6.54
C GLU A 173 -16.71 33.18 -6.50
N SER A 174 -16.62 32.03 -7.19
CA SER A 174 -17.68 31.05 -7.16
C SER A 174 -17.86 30.42 -5.75
N ALA A 175 -18.97 29.76 -5.54
CA ALA A 175 -19.33 29.19 -4.24
C ALA A 175 -18.25 28.24 -3.70
N ALA A 176 -18.04 28.29 -2.38
CA ALA A 176 -17.19 27.33 -1.68
C ALA A 176 -17.83 25.93 -1.72
N VAL A 177 -16.99 24.91 -1.87
CA VAL A 177 -17.44 23.50 -1.85
C VAL A 177 -16.96 22.79 -0.57
N HIS A 178 -17.55 21.64 -0.27
CA HIS A 178 -17.17 20.86 0.89
C HIS A 178 -15.73 20.35 0.75
N GLN A 179 -14.80 21.01 1.45
CA GLN A 179 -13.36 20.78 1.38
C GLN A 179 -12.95 19.31 1.63
N PRO A 180 -13.46 18.61 2.67
CA PRO A 180 -13.10 17.20 2.90
C PRO A 180 -13.42 16.28 1.73
N THR A 181 -14.56 16.48 1.06
CA THR A 181 -14.93 15.72 -0.13
C THR A 181 -13.96 16.01 -1.28
N TYR A 182 -13.63 17.29 -1.51
CA TYR A 182 -12.66 17.67 -2.54
C TYR A 182 -11.29 17.02 -2.32
N ILE A 183 -10.77 17.09 -1.09
CA ILE A 183 -9.50 16.45 -0.70
C ILE A 183 -9.56 14.92 -0.91
N SER A 184 -10.66 14.29 -0.51
CA SER A 184 -10.86 12.85 -0.70
C SER A 184 -10.87 12.46 -2.18
N MET A 185 -11.48 13.25 -3.06
CA MET A 185 -11.47 13.04 -4.51
C MET A 185 -10.05 13.17 -5.09
N ILE A 186 -9.30 14.21 -4.69
CA ILE A 186 -7.90 14.40 -5.11
C ILE A 186 -7.04 13.21 -4.68
N GLY A 187 -7.13 12.78 -3.41
CA GLY A 187 -6.37 11.62 -2.90
C GLY A 187 -6.66 10.34 -3.68
N SER A 188 -7.94 10.12 -4.04
CA SER A 188 -8.33 8.98 -4.86
C SER A 188 -7.72 9.03 -6.28
N LEU A 189 -7.70 10.21 -6.91
CA LEU A 189 -7.09 10.37 -8.23
C LEU A 189 -5.56 10.30 -8.17
N LEU A 190 -4.92 10.82 -7.13
CA LEU A 190 -3.47 10.71 -6.95
C LEU A 190 -3.01 9.24 -6.92
N TYR A 191 -3.74 8.38 -6.20
CA TYR A 191 -3.44 6.95 -6.21
C TYR A 191 -3.67 6.33 -7.61
N LEU A 192 -4.69 6.78 -8.35
CA LEU A 192 -4.98 6.31 -9.71
C LEU A 192 -3.87 6.70 -10.70
N THR A 193 -3.16 7.82 -10.49
CA THR A 193 -2.06 8.24 -11.39
C THR A 193 -0.91 7.23 -11.46
N GLY A 194 -0.81 6.28 -10.52
CA GLY A 194 0.17 5.20 -10.56
C GLY A 194 0.08 4.31 -11.81
N THR A 195 -1.11 4.21 -12.43
CA THR A 195 -1.32 3.50 -13.71
C THR A 195 -1.91 4.38 -14.81
N ARG A 196 -2.40 5.57 -14.48
CA ARG A 196 -3.02 6.53 -15.38
C ARG A 196 -2.19 7.82 -15.42
N LEU A 197 -1.03 7.73 -16.04
CA LEU A 197 -0.10 8.87 -16.21
C LEU A 197 -0.70 10.02 -17.01
N ASP A 198 -1.63 9.73 -17.91
CA ASP A 198 -2.35 10.69 -18.74
C ASP A 198 -3.14 11.75 -17.95
N ILE A 199 -3.63 11.40 -16.74
CA ILE A 199 -4.36 12.34 -15.88
C ILE A 199 -3.46 13.06 -14.85
N MET A 200 -2.20 12.67 -14.69
CA MET A 200 -1.32 13.15 -13.62
C MET A 200 -1.21 14.69 -13.58
N HIS A 201 -1.00 15.32 -14.72
CA HIS A 201 -0.89 16.78 -14.80
C HIS A 201 -2.19 17.48 -14.37
N ALA A 202 -3.33 16.97 -14.81
CA ALA A 202 -4.65 17.51 -14.46
C ALA A 202 -4.91 17.40 -12.96
N VAL A 203 -4.63 16.24 -12.38
CA VAL A 203 -4.76 15.99 -10.92
C VAL A 203 -3.86 16.93 -10.12
N GLY A 204 -2.60 17.09 -10.53
CA GLY A 204 -1.67 18.03 -9.90
C GLY A 204 -2.15 19.49 -9.96
N LYS A 205 -2.79 19.90 -11.08
CA LYS A 205 -3.35 21.24 -11.23
C LYS A 205 -4.51 21.50 -10.28
N VAL A 206 -5.52 20.63 -10.24
CA VAL A 206 -6.67 20.79 -9.34
C VAL A 206 -6.29 20.58 -7.87
N GLY A 207 -5.28 19.79 -7.59
CA GLY A 207 -4.75 19.56 -6.25
C GLY A 207 -4.21 20.83 -5.54
N ARG A 208 -3.83 21.86 -6.29
CA ARG A 208 -3.35 23.14 -5.72
C ARG A 208 -4.43 23.91 -4.96
N PHE A 209 -5.70 23.62 -5.19
CA PHE A 209 -6.84 24.35 -4.61
C PHE A 209 -7.46 23.65 -3.39
N GLN A 210 -6.82 22.64 -2.83
CA GLN A 210 -7.33 21.84 -1.70
C GLN A 210 -7.59 22.68 -0.42
N ALA A 211 -6.86 23.78 -0.24
CA ALA A 211 -7.00 24.63 0.96
C ALA A 211 -8.31 25.42 0.96
N ASN A 212 -8.79 25.87 -0.21
CA ASN A 212 -10.03 26.65 -0.35
C ASN A 212 -10.68 26.34 -1.72
N PRO A 213 -11.27 25.14 -1.89
CA PRO A 213 -11.85 24.74 -3.17
C PRO A 213 -13.14 25.47 -3.46
N LYS A 214 -13.31 25.85 -4.73
CA LYS A 214 -14.49 26.54 -5.27
C LYS A 214 -15.21 25.62 -6.26
N GLU A 215 -16.43 26.03 -6.65
CA GLU A 215 -17.26 25.25 -7.58
C GLU A 215 -16.58 25.02 -8.93
N THR A 216 -15.86 26.02 -9.46
CA THR A 216 -15.09 25.87 -10.69
C THR A 216 -13.98 24.83 -10.57
N HIS A 217 -13.31 24.77 -9.41
CA HIS A 217 -12.31 23.76 -9.11
C HIS A 217 -12.92 22.36 -9.04
N LEU A 218 -14.11 22.22 -8.41
CA LEU A 218 -14.85 20.97 -8.33
C LEU A 218 -15.31 20.50 -9.73
N GLN A 219 -15.77 21.40 -10.57
CA GLN A 219 -16.17 21.05 -11.96
C GLN A 219 -14.98 20.55 -12.77
N ALA A 220 -13.81 21.20 -12.64
CA ALA A 220 -12.57 20.71 -13.26
C ALA A 220 -12.15 19.35 -12.71
N LEU A 221 -12.25 19.14 -11.40
CA LEU A 221 -11.98 17.87 -10.76
C LEU A 221 -12.93 16.76 -11.24
N LYS A 222 -14.24 17.00 -11.27
CA LYS A 222 -15.24 16.07 -11.79
C LYS A 222 -15.03 15.72 -13.27
N ARG A 223 -14.43 16.63 -14.04
CA ARG A 223 -14.09 16.34 -15.44
C ARG A 223 -13.02 15.24 -15.56
N ILE A 224 -12.08 15.16 -14.62
CA ILE A 224 -11.04 14.11 -14.63
C ILE A 224 -11.65 12.72 -14.40
N PHE A 225 -12.78 12.64 -13.69
CA PHE A 225 -13.52 11.38 -13.48
C PHE A 225 -14.35 10.94 -14.69
N LYS A 226 -14.51 11.78 -15.70
CA LYS A 226 -15.27 11.50 -16.93
C LYS A 226 -14.37 10.98 -18.04
#